data_30c92acd124eb692e9dc1d397f8fb213
#
_entry.id   30c92acd124eb692e9dc1d397f8fb213
#
_cell.length_a   1.000
_cell.length_b   1.000
_cell.length_c   1.000
_cell.angle_alpha   90.00
_cell.angle_beta   90.00
_cell.angle_gamma   90.00
#
_symmetry.space_group_name_H-M   'P 1'
#
loop_
_entity.id
_entity.type
_entity.pdbx_description
1 polymer ?
#
loop_
_entity_poly.entity_id
_entity_poly.type
_entity_poly.pdbx_seq_one_letter_code
_entity_poly.pdbx_strand_id
1 'polypeptide(L)'
;MAKIDEKPAIIRDVWNAILNDLWMWCVVWGEPRCGKTSFKMQVAYEVYKDWDKVLQSFVFNLSGLLYKIDKGTPERVPTLNKLHMRVPIMLFDDWGGSSNKAYTQYDKSWDIFKGGFDLLGTKLSVLMASMVDPSEPTYQLQQKYTHEIFITKRGVYKYDRVIWDQDFSGWKPRKRKEWVETNYFEPVPDDVYKQYDEMRLSLVDEMEQRIKDSMAETQTEAILKRLQLSDINLIKSIEEQGQISYMGFLRDAPKEYKDALIRCKARNLVIPIRKGSVYWYDLTDLGLEVLKQIKKETVPKPQTIQQSQVI
;
A
#
# COMPACT_ATOMS: atom_id res chain seq x y z
N MET A 1 -17.83 5.07 -33.51
CA MET A 1 -16.50 5.04 -32.89
C MET A 1 -15.61 5.97 -33.67
N ALA A 2 -15.17 7.11 -33.12
CA ALA A 2 -14.07 7.88 -33.71
C ALA A 2 -12.88 6.93 -33.88
N LYS A 3 -12.19 7.03 -34.99
CA LYS A 3 -11.03 6.15 -35.24
C LYS A 3 -10.05 6.28 -34.07
N ILE A 4 -9.74 5.18 -33.40
CA ILE A 4 -8.82 5.15 -32.26
C ILE A 4 -7.48 5.79 -32.63
N ASP A 5 -7.09 5.71 -33.89
CA ASP A 5 -5.84 6.27 -34.42
C ASP A 5 -5.74 7.80 -34.35
N GLU A 6 -6.88 8.51 -34.25
CA GLU A 6 -6.91 9.98 -34.12
C GLU A 6 -6.86 10.47 -32.66
N LYS A 7 -6.91 9.55 -31.69
CA LYS A 7 -6.83 9.84 -30.26
C LYS A 7 -5.38 10.07 -29.80
N PRO A 8 -5.19 10.79 -28.67
CA PRO A 8 -3.89 10.89 -28.00
C PRO A 8 -3.24 9.51 -27.79
N ALA A 9 -1.93 9.45 -27.84
CA ALA A 9 -1.19 8.19 -27.75
C ALA A 9 -1.50 7.43 -26.45
N ILE A 10 -1.62 8.13 -25.33
CA ILE A 10 -2.01 7.51 -24.05
C ILE A 10 -3.36 6.79 -24.14
N ILE A 11 -4.34 7.36 -24.82
CA ILE A 11 -5.67 6.75 -25.00
C ILE A 11 -5.57 5.52 -25.89
N ARG A 12 -4.76 5.58 -26.93
CA ARG A 12 -4.51 4.43 -27.83
C ARG A 12 -3.85 3.27 -27.06
N ASP A 13 -2.86 3.57 -26.22
CA ASP A 13 -2.17 2.56 -25.42
C ASP A 13 -3.11 1.94 -24.36
N VAL A 14 -3.95 2.73 -23.72
CA VAL A 14 -4.99 2.24 -22.80
C VAL A 14 -5.95 1.29 -23.53
N TRP A 15 -6.47 1.66 -24.70
CA TRP A 15 -7.33 0.77 -25.46
C TRP A 15 -6.59 -0.48 -25.96
N ASN A 16 -5.33 -0.36 -26.34
CA ASN A 16 -4.51 -1.49 -26.72
C ASN A 16 -4.36 -2.49 -25.54
N ALA A 17 -4.11 -1.98 -24.33
CA ALA A 17 -4.02 -2.81 -23.14
C ALA A 17 -5.33 -3.53 -22.82
N ILE A 18 -6.48 -2.83 -22.96
CA ILE A 18 -7.80 -3.39 -22.70
C ILE A 18 -8.14 -4.49 -23.72
N LEU A 19 -7.91 -4.22 -24.99
CA LEU A 19 -8.34 -5.12 -26.08
C LEU A 19 -7.40 -6.34 -26.25
N ASN A 20 -6.10 -6.14 -26.11
CA ASN A 20 -5.09 -7.16 -26.40
C ASN A 20 -4.57 -7.91 -25.16
N ASP A 21 -5.31 -7.88 -24.07
CA ASP A 21 -4.97 -8.60 -22.81
C ASP A 21 -3.61 -8.20 -22.21
N LEU A 22 -3.20 -6.95 -22.43
CA LEU A 22 -1.95 -6.43 -21.90
C LEU A 22 -2.17 -5.84 -20.50
N TRP A 23 -1.10 -5.82 -19.71
CA TRP A 23 -1.05 -5.15 -18.42
C TRP A 23 -0.37 -3.80 -18.56
N MET A 24 -1.07 -2.73 -18.21
CA MET A 24 -0.55 -1.37 -18.25
C MET A 24 -0.58 -0.74 -16.87
N TRP A 25 0.57 -0.44 -16.33
CA TRP A 25 0.68 0.33 -15.10
C TRP A 25 1.27 1.70 -15.36
N CYS A 26 0.45 2.73 -15.13
CA CYS A 26 0.77 4.13 -15.35
C CYS A 26 1.01 4.85 -14.03
N VAL A 27 2.11 5.57 -13.96
CA VAL A 27 2.38 6.52 -12.88
C VAL A 27 2.10 7.93 -13.39
N VAL A 28 1.19 8.64 -12.72
CA VAL A 28 0.85 10.05 -12.99
C VAL A 28 1.42 10.91 -11.88
N TRP A 29 2.40 11.73 -12.19
CA TRP A 29 3.11 12.52 -11.19
C TRP A 29 3.23 14.00 -11.58
N GLY A 30 3.64 14.83 -10.63
CA GLY A 30 3.76 16.28 -10.78
C GLY A 30 3.42 16.98 -9.48
N GLU A 31 3.53 18.28 -9.47
CA GLU A 31 3.27 19.11 -8.30
C GLU A 31 1.87 18.91 -7.71
N PRO A 32 1.67 19.15 -6.41
CA PRO A 32 0.34 19.19 -5.83
C PRO A 32 -0.58 20.16 -6.60
N ARG A 33 -1.84 19.78 -6.78
CA ARG A 33 -2.89 20.61 -7.45
C ARG A 33 -2.62 20.92 -8.93
N CYS A 34 -1.66 20.27 -9.58
CA CYS A 34 -1.39 20.47 -11.03
C CYS A 34 -2.42 19.82 -11.96
N GLY A 35 -3.38 19.02 -11.44
CA GLY A 35 -4.44 18.40 -12.24
C GLY A 35 -4.25 16.89 -12.51
N LYS A 36 -3.43 16.18 -11.75
CA LYS A 36 -3.22 14.72 -11.88
C LYS A 36 -4.52 13.93 -11.87
N THR A 37 -5.40 14.23 -10.93
CA THR A 37 -6.70 13.57 -10.79
C THR A 37 -7.59 13.86 -11.99
N SER A 38 -7.69 15.12 -12.44
CA SER A 38 -8.47 15.49 -13.63
C SER A 38 -7.97 14.76 -14.88
N PHE A 39 -6.66 14.64 -15.06
CA PHE A 39 -6.08 13.88 -16.16
C PHE A 39 -6.52 12.41 -16.13
N LYS A 40 -6.39 11.73 -14.97
CA LYS A 40 -6.82 10.33 -14.82
C LYS A 40 -8.31 10.16 -15.12
N MET A 41 -9.14 11.08 -14.63
CA MET A 41 -10.59 11.07 -14.89
C MET A 41 -10.91 11.19 -16.38
N GLN A 42 -10.23 12.06 -17.10
CA GLN A 42 -10.42 12.21 -18.55
C GLN A 42 -10.00 10.94 -19.30
N VAL A 43 -8.88 10.33 -18.94
CA VAL A 43 -8.47 9.05 -19.55
C VAL A 43 -9.50 7.95 -19.27
N ALA A 44 -10.00 7.85 -18.05
CA ALA A 44 -11.02 6.87 -17.70
C ALA A 44 -12.37 7.17 -18.40
N TYR A 45 -12.73 8.43 -18.56
CA TYR A 45 -13.92 8.82 -19.31
C TYR A 45 -13.82 8.42 -20.79
N GLU A 46 -12.65 8.50 -21.39
CA GLU A 46 -12.46 8.02 -22.77
C GLU A 46 -12.74 6.51 -22.90
N VAL A 47 -12.54 5.75 -21.81
CA VAL A 47 -12.83 4.31 -21.76
C VAL A 47 -14.30 4.03 -21.50
N TYR A 48 -14.85 4.61 -20.44
CA TYR A 48 -16.19 4.27 -19.95
C TYR A 48 -17.30 5.07 -20.64
N LYS A 49 -17.02 6.29 -21.08
CA LYS A 49 -18.02 7.27 -21.61
C LYS A 49 -19.16 7.54 -20.62
N ASP A 50 -18.88 7.38 -19.33
CA ASP A 50 -19.83 7.44 -18.23
C ASP A 50 -19.09 7.92 -16.98
N TRP A 51 -19.48 9.07 -16.43
CA TRP A 51 -18.84 9.68 -15.28
C TRP A 51 -19.08 8.89 -14.00
N ASP A 52 -20.22 8.22 -13.85
CA ASP A 52 -20.49 7.39 -12.67
C ASP A 52 -19.53 6.20 -12.63
N LYS A 53 -19.26 5.58 -13.78
CA LYS A 53 -18.26 4.51 -13.90
C LYS A 53 -16.85 5.02 -13.64
N VAL A 54 -16.54 6.25 -14.07
CA VAL A 54 -15.25 6.89 -13.75
C VAL A 54 -15.11 7.06 -12.24
N LEU A 55 -16.11 7.59 -11.55
CA LEU A 55 -16.08 7.74 -10.09
C LEU A 55 -15.98 6.38 -9.37
N GLN A 56 -16.71 5.37 -9.85
CA GLN A 56 -16.62 4.00 -9.32
C GLN A 56 -15.23 3.39 -9.51
N SER A 57 -14.46 3.83 -10.51
CA SER A 57 -13.10 3.31 -10.76
C SER A 57 -12.04 3.82 -9.77
N PHE A 58 -12.35 4.83 -8.97
CA PHE A 58 -11.40 5.35 -7.98
C PHE A 58 -11.18 4.40 -6.81
N VAL A 59 -9.94 4.31 -6.40
CA VAL A 59 -9.50 3.64 -5.17
C VAL A 59 -8.47 4.50 -4.46
N PHE A 60 -8.49 4.46 -3.13
CA PHE A 60 -7.63 5.28 -2.28
C PHE A 60 -6.75 4.44 -1.36
N ASN A 61 -6.96 3.15 -1.35
CA ASN A 61 -6.16 2.21 -0.59
C ASN A 61 -6.14 0.83 -1.26
N LEU A 62 -5.19 0.00 -0.83
CA LEU A 62 -4.97 -1.33 -1.40
C LEU A 62 -6.18 -2.26 -1.22
N SER A 63 -6.81 -2.23 -0.05
CA SER A 63 -7.99 -3.07 0.23
C SER A 63 -9.16 -2.73 -0.70
N GLY A 64 -9.38 -1.43 -0.94
CA GLY A 64 -10.39 -0.97 -1.90
C GLY A 64 -10.10 -1.39 -3.33
N LEU A 65 -8.82 -1.35 -3.75
CA LEU A 65 -8.40 -1.85 -5.06
C LEU A 65 -8.73 -3.33 -5.23
N LEU A 66 -8.30 -4.16 -4.29
CA LEU A 66 -8.52 -5.61 -4.35
C LEU A 66 -10.00 -5.96 -4.30
N TYR A 67 -10.78 -5.29 -3.43
CA TYR A 67 -12.22 -5.47 -3.32
C TYR A 67 -12.94 -5.15 -4.64
N LYS A 68 -12.67 -3.99 -5.24
CA LYS A 68 -13.31 -3.58 -6.50
C LYS A 68 -12.95 -4.51 -7.66
N ILE A 69 -11.69 -4.91 -7.76
CA ILE A 69 -11.24 -5.88 -8.77
C ILE A 69 -11.97 -7.21 -8.61
N ASP A 70 -12.11 -7.70 -7.38
CA ASP A 70 -12.80 -8.97 -7.12
C ASP A 70 -14.29 -8.88 -7.44
N LYS A 71 -14.97 -7.82 -7.04
CA LYS A 71 -16.37 -7.56 -7.38
C LYS A 71 -16.59 -7.24 -8.87
N GLY A 72 -15.55 -6.92 -9.62
CA GLY A 72 -15.65 -6.49 -11.01
C GLY A 72 -16.29 -5.11 -11.17
N THR A 73 -15.96 -4.20 -10.27
CA THR A 73 -16.48 -2.82 -10.26
C THR A 73 -15.35 -1.86 -10.67
N PRO A 74 -15.57 -0.94 -11.61
CA PRO A 74 -16.69 -0.92 -12.53
C PRO A 74 -16.71 -2.14 -13.47
N GLU A 75 -17.73 -2.28 -14.27
CA GLU A 75 -18.01 -3.43 -15.12
C GLU A 75 -16.78 -4.02 -15.84
N ARG A 76 -16.68 -5.35 -15.85
CA ARG A 76 -15.65 -6.06 -16.63
C ARG A 76 -15.99 -6.12 -18.09
N VAL A 77 -14.99 -5.98 -18.94
CA VAL A 77 -15.11 -6.12 -20.38
C VAL A 77 -14.33 -7.32 -20.89
N PRO A 78 -14.80 -7.99 -21.95
CA PRO A 78 -14.04 -9.04 -22.58
C PRO A 78 -12.86 -8.49 -23.37
N THR A 79 -11.74 -9.20 -23.36
CA THR A 79 -10.65 -8.98 -24.30
C THR A 79 -11.05 -9.40 -25.71
N LEU A 80 -10.33 -8.98 -26.74
CA LEU A 80 -10.63 -9.35 -28.15
C LEU A 80 -10.70 -10.86 -28.35
N ASN A 81 -9.87 -11.61 -27.68
CA ASN A 81 -9.87 -13.07 -27.75
C ASN A 81 -10.98 -13.71 -26.89
N LYS A 82 -11.77 -12.91 -26.14
CA LYS A 82 -12.82 -13.34 -25.21
C LYS A 82 -12.35 -14.36 -24.17
N LEU A 83 -11.04 -14.51 -23.98
CA LEU A 83 -10.46 -15.46 -23.03
C LEU A 83 -10.58 -14.98 -21.59
N HIS A 84 -10.56 -13.66 -21.39
CA HIS A 84 -10.59 -13.05 -20.07
C HIS A 84 -11.63 -11.92 -19.99
N MET A 85 -12.21 -11.80 -18.80
CA MET A 85 -13.08 -10.68 -18.42
C MET A 85 -12.33 -9.83 -17.42
N ARG A 86 -11.95 -8.60 -17.78
CA ARG A 86 -11.10 -7.72 -16.96
C ARG A 86 -11.79 -6.40 -16.68
N VAL A 87 -11.49 -5.80 -15.52
CA VAL A 87 -11.81 -4.41 -15.26
C VAL A 87 -10.95 -3.55 -16.20
N PRO A 88 -11.53 -2.66 -17.01
CA PRO A 88 -10.76 -1.90 -18.00
C PRO A 88 -9.68 -1.02 -17.39
N ILE A 89 -10.07 -0.14 -16.44
CA ILE A 89 -9.16 0.81 -15.82
C ILE A 89 -9.57 1.09 -14.37
N MET A 90 -8.58 1.21 -13.49
CA MET A 90 -8.73 1.65 -12.11
C MET A 90 -7.83 2.85 -11.86
N LEU A 91 -8.34 3.81 -11.08
CA LEU A 91 -7.67 5.05 -10.74
C LEU A 91 -7.29 5.03 -9.25
N PHE A 92 -6.01 4.81 -8.97
CA PHE A 92 -5.51 4.89 -7.60
C PHE A 92 -5.09 6.33 -7.31
N ASP A 93 -5.74 6.96 -6.34
CA ASP A 93 -5.39 8.31 -5.95
C ASP A 93 -4.50 8.31 -4.69
N ASP A 94 -3.53 9.25 -4.70
CA ASP A 94 -2.59 9.44 -3.60
C ASP A 94 -1.78 8.16 -3.25
N TRP A 95 -1.36 7.43 -4.29
CA TRP A 95 -0.54 6.22 -4.14
C TRP A 95 0.73 6.47 -3.32
N GLY A 96 1.38 7.63 -3.51
CA GLY A 96 2.60 8.01 -2.81
C GLY A 96 2.44 7.97 -1.29
N GLY A 97 1.36 8.54 -0.76
CA GLY A 97 1.06 8.51 0.67
C GLY A 97 0.84 7.10 1.21
N SER A 98 0.18 6.22 0.45
CA SER A 98 -0.15 4.87 0.87
C SER A 98 0.99 3.86 0.65
N SER A 99 1.88 4.09 -0.31
CA SER A 99 2.99 3.19 -0.69
C SER A 99 4.37 3.63 -0.21
N ASN A 100 4.44 4.70 0.59
CA ASN A 100 5.69 5.23 1.11
C ASN A 100 6.46 4.16 1.88
N LYS A 101 7.77 4.09 1.61
CA LYS A 101 8.70 3.13 2.23
C LYS A 101 8.60 3.10 3.75
N ALA A 102 8.37 4.26 4.38
CA ALA A 102 8.25 4.37 5.83
C ALA A 102 7.02 3.64 6.39
N TYR A 103 5.91 3.60 5.64
CA TYR A 103 4.67 2.96 6.09
C TYR A 103 4.55 1.49 5.65
N THR A 104 5.11 1.15 4.48
CA THR A 104 5.01 -0.21 3.94
C THR A 104 6.01 -1.20 4.54
N GLN A 105 7.05 -0.72 5.22
CA GLN A 105 8.08 -1.55 5.83
C GLN A 105 7.54 -2.51 6.91
N TYR A 106 6.41 -2.18 7.52
CA TYR A 106 5.82 -2.94 8.63
C TYR A 106 4.48 -3.58 8.29
N ASP A 107 3.98 -3.39 7.07
CA ASP A 107 2.69 -3.93 6.64
C ASP A 107 2.89 -5.15 5.74
N LYS A 108 2.63 -6.34 6.28
CA LYS A 108 2.72 -7.61 5.54
C LYS A 108 1.83 -7.66 4.30
N SER A 109 0.72 -6.92 4.30
CA SER A 109 -0.18 -6.87 3.14
C SER A 109 0.50 -6.25 1.92
N TRP A 110 1.41 -5.27 2.13
CA TRP A 110 2.21 -4.69 1.07
C TRP A 110 3.26 -5.65 0.50
N ASP A 111 3.85 -6.50 1.32
CA ASP A 111 4.83 -7.50 0.83
C ASP A 111 4.13 -8.57 -0.02
N ILE A 112 2.96 -9.02 0.39
CA ILE A 112 2.12 -9.93 -0.39
C ILE A 112 1.69 -9.25 -1.70
N PHE A 113 1.28 -7.99 -1.62
CA PHE A 113 0.87 -7.22 -2.80
C PHE A 113 2.02 -7.04 -3.80
N LYS A 114 3.22 -6.69 -3.34
CA LYS A 114 4.41 -6.57 -4.21
C LYS A 114 4.71 -7.87 -4.96
N GLY A 115 4.61 -9.01 -4.25
CA GLY A 115 4.79 -10.33 -4.85
C GLY A 115 3.69 -10.72 -5.85
N GLY A 116 2.45 -10.31 -5.56
CA GLY A 116 1.26 -10.61 -6.38
C GLY A 116 0.90 -9.54 -7.40
N PHE A 117 1.66 -8.44 -7.49
CA PHE A 117 1.29 -7.27 -8.30
C PHE A 117 1.07 -7.62 -9.78
N ASP A 118 1.90 -8.47 -10.34
CA ASP A 118 1.80 -8.89 -11.74
C ASP A 118 0.54 -9.73 -12.00
N LEU A 119 0.02 -10.40 -10.96
CA LEU A 119 -1.22 -11.15 -11.06
C LEU A 119 -2.45 -10.24 -11.18
N LEU A 120 -2.37 -8.97 -10.78
CA LEU A 120 -3.45 -8.01 -11.01
C LEU A 120 -3.77 -7.88 -12.49
N GLY A 121 -2.77 -7.98 -13.34
CA GLY A 121 -2.92 -7.96 -14.78
C GLY A 121 -3.88 -9.02 -15.33
N THR A 122 -4.15 -10.10 -14.61
CA THR A 122 -5.16 -11.11 -15.01
C THR A 122 -6.61 -10.65 -14.85
N LYS A 123 -6.86 -9.67 -13.97
CA LYS A 123 -8.20 -9.17 -13.62
C LYS A 123 -8.41 -7.68 -13.97
N LEU A 124 -7.34 -6.94 -14.20
CA LEU A 124 -7.33 -5.51 -14.47
C LEU A 124 -6.43 -5.22 -15.67
N SER A 125 -6.90 -4.40 -16.62
CA SER A 125 -6.08 -4.03 -17.79
C SER A 125 -5.17 -2.86 -17.51
N VAL A 126 -5.69 -1.80 -16.88
CA VAL A 126 -4.94 -0.55 -16.65
C VAL A 126 -5.07 -0.11 -15.19
N LEU A 127 -3.94 0.14 -14.53
CA LEU A 127 -3.88 0.84 -13.25
C LEU A 127 -3.19 2.18 -13.45
N MET A 128 -3.88 3.28 -13.12
CA MET A 128 -3.30 4.63 -13.12
C MET A 128 -3.17 5.14 -11.68
N ALA A 129 -1.95 5.26 -11.19
CA ALA A 129 -1.68 5.73 -9.84
C ALA A 129 -1.10 7.15 -9.85
N SER A 130 -1.63 8.05 -9.01
CA SER A 130 -1.07 9.39 -8.85
C SER A 130 -0.14 9.48 -7.65
N MET A 131 0.92 10.26 -7.78
CA MET A 131 1.89 10.56 -6.74
C MET A 131 2.54 11.92 -6.95
N VAL A 132 3.24 12.41 -5.95
CA VAL A 132 3.98 13.67 -6.07
C VAL A 132 5.33 13.41 -6.74
N ASP A 133 6.03 12.37 -6.32
CA ASP A 133 7.35 11.98 -6.83
C ASP A 133 7.33 10.48 -7.23
N PRO A 134 7.73 10.11 -8.47
CA PRO A 134 7.78 8.73 -8.91
C PRO A 134 8.80 7.87 -8.14
N SER A 135 9.64 8.47 -7.31
CA SER A 135 10.58 7.75 -6.42
C SER A 135 9.95 7.32 -5.08
N GLU A 136 8.75 7.80 -4.73
CA GLU A 136 8.06 7.48 -3.48
C GLU A 136 7.76 5.98 -3.30
N PRO A 137 7.30 5.23 -4.32
CA PRO A 137 7.06 3.81 -4.18
C PRO A 137 8.33 3.03 -3.85
N THR A 138 8.17 1.82 -3.29
CA THR A 138 9.31 0.93 -3.09
C THR A 138 10.00 0.62 -4.42
N TYR A 139 11.31 0.35 -4.38
CA TYR A 139 12.09 0.04 -5.57
C TYR A 139 11.48 -1.08 -6.43
N GLN A 140 10.92 -2.12 -5.79
CA GLN A 140 10.26 -3.22 -6.48
C GLN A 140 9.05 -2.77 -7.31
N LEU A 141 8.26 -1.83 -6.81
CA LEU A 141 7.14 -1.26 -7.54
C LEU A 141 7.60 -0.29 -8.62
N GLN A 142 8.64 0.52 -8.33
CA GLN A 142 9.23 1.41 -9.34
C GLN A 142 9.72 0.65 -10.57
N GLN A 143 10.16 -0.59 -10.39
CA GLN A 143 10.62 -1.42 -11.53
C GLN A 143 9.47 -1.92 -12.41
N LYS A 144 8.24 -1.87 -11.95
CA LYS A 144 7.09 -2.51 -12.63
C LYS A 144 6.24 -1.57 -13.47
N TYR A 145 6.34 -0.23 -13.31
CA TYR A 145 5.51 0.63 -14.16
C TYR A 145 6.03 0.69 -15.59
N THR A 146 5.06 0.65 -16.49
CA THR A 146 5.28 0.58 -17.93
C THR A 146 5.13 1.93 -18.62
N HIS A 147 4.46 2.87 -17.96
CA HIS A 147 4.12 4.18 -18.52
C HIS A 147 4.24 5.25 -17.45
N GLU A 148 4.73 6.40 -17.85
CA GLU A 148 4.92 7.55 -16.97
C GLU A 148 4.30 8.80 -17.59
N ILE A 149 3.48 9.49 -16.80
CA ILE A 149 2.82 10.72 -17.20
C ILE A 149 3.24 11.82 -16.23
N PHE A 150 3.87 12.85 -16.76
CA PHE A 150 4.23 14.03 -16.00
C PHE A 150 3.27 15.18 -16.32
N ILE A 151 2.54 15.66 -15.32
CA ILE A 151 1.69 16.84 -15.45
C ILE A 151 2.58 18.06 -15.26
N THR A 152 2.95 18.70 -16.37
CA THR A 152 3.86 19.84 -16.39
C THR A 152 3.24 21.12 -15.86
N LYS A 153 1.95 21.31 -16.15
CA LYS A 153 1.07 22.37 -15.66
C LYS A 153 -0.37 21.95 -15.83
N ARG A 154 -1.31 22.69 -15.22
CA ARG A 154 -2.74 22.39 -15.33
C ARG A 154 -3.17 22.31 -16.81
N GLY A 155 -3.76 21.19 -17.18
CA GLY A 155 -4.23 20.93 -18.55
C GLY A 155 -3.17 20.43 -19.51
N VAL A 156 -1.89 20.25 -19.12
CA VAL A 156 -0.82 19.80 -20.02
C VAL A 156 -0.06 18.63 -19.39
N TYR A 157 0.10 17.58 -20.16
CA TYR A 157 0.87 16.42 -19.76
C TYR A 157 1.97 16.08 -20.77
N LYS A 158 3.00 15.43 -20.25
CA LYS A 158 4.05 14.75 -21.00
C LYS A 158 3.91 13.26 -20.75
N TYR A 159 3.94 12.46 -21.82
CA TYR A 159 3.78 11.02 -21.75
C TYR A 159 5.04 10.32 -22.24
N ASP A 160 5.56 9.44 -21.40
CA ASP A 160 6.72 8.59 -21.69
C ASP A 160 6.33 7.11 -21.54
N ARG A 161 6.72 6.26 -22.50
CA ARG A 161 6.75 4.81 -22.32
C ARG A 161 8.04 4.40 -21.62
N VAL A 162 7.94 3.41 -20.76
CA VAL A 162 9.09 2.86 -20.07
C VAL A 162 9.48 1.54 -20.74
N ILE A 163 10.63 1.56 -21.38
CA ILE A 163 11.17 0.39 -22.09
C ILE A 163 12.28 -0.22 -21.25
N TRP A 164 12.31 -1.55 -21.20
CA TRP A 164 13.41 -2.29 -20.64
C TRP A 164 14.45 -2.53 -21.75
N ASP A 165 15.56 -1.83 -21.65
CA ASP A 165 16.70 -2.06 -22.53
C ASP A 165 17.46 -3.29 -22.03
N GLN A 166 17.38 -4.39 -22.76
CA GLN A 166 18.22 -5.55 -22.56
C GLN A 166 19.57 -5.23 -23.18
N ASP A 167 20.40 -4.49 -22.45
CA ASP A 167 21.78 -4.30 -22.84
C ASP A 167 22.46 -5.68 -22.83
N PHE A 168 22.85 -6.17 -24.01
CA PHE A 168 23.55 -7.45 -24.21
C PHE A 168 24.91 -7.54 -23.49
N SER A 169 25.35 -6.44 -22.85
CA SER A 169 26.53 -6.42 -21.97
C SER A 169 26.35 -7.14 -20.63
N GLY A 170 25.19 -7.72 -20.37
CA GLY A 170 25.04 -8.88 -19.48
C GLY A 170 24.75 -8.61 -18.01
N TRP A 171 24.58 -7.38 -17.52
CA TRP A 171 24.60 -7.25 -16.06
C TRP A 171 23.34 -6.71 -15.36
N LYS A 172 22.51 -5.90 -15.98
CA LYS A 172 21.18 -5.55 -15.43
C LYS A 172 20.34 -4.86 -16.52
N PRO A 173 19.09 -5.25 -16.72
CA PRO A 173 18.19 -4.52 -17.60
C PRO A 173 18.08 -3.08 -17.12
N ARG A 174 18.32 -2.13 -17.99
CA ARG A 174 18.21 -0.69 -17.71
C ARG A 174 16.84 -0.21 -18.15
N LYS A 175 16.23 0.58 -17.31
CA LYS A 175 14.98 1.27 -17.60
C LYS A 175 15.29 2.51 -18.43
N ARG A 176 14.70 2.61 -19.62
CA ARG A 176 14.77 3.78 -20.48
C ARG A 176 13.39 4.38 -20.64
N LYS A 177 13.29 5.69 -20.58
CA LYS A 177 12.06 6.42 -20.91
C LYS A 177 12.14 6.83 -22.38
N GLU A 178 11.10 6.51 -23.12
CA GLU A 178 10.90 6.97 -24.48
C GLU A 178 9.77 8.00 -24.48
N TRP A 179 10.13 9.23 -24.85
CA TRP A 179 9.14 10.28 -25.00
C TRP A 179 8.20 9.92 -26.17
N VAL A 180 6.90 10.03 -25.92
CA VAL A 180 5.86 9.69 -26.89
C VAL A 180 5.15 10.96 -27.36
N GLU A 181 4.60 11.75 -26.42
CA GLU A 181 3.87 12.96 -26.74
C GLU A 181 3.89 13.97 -25.58
N THR A 182 3.65 15.22 -25.96
CA THR A 182 3.18 16.27 -25.04
C THR A 182 1.85 16.76 -25.56
N ASN A 183 0.81 16.72 -24.72
CA ASN A 183 -0.55 17.03 -25.18
C ASN A 183 -1.35 17.73 -24.09
N TYR A 184 -2.59 18.06 -24.42
CA TYR A 184 -3.53 18.74 -23.54
C TYR A 184 -4.63 17.81 -23.09
N PHE A 185 -5.23 18.09 -21.95
CA PHE A 185 -6.44 17.45 -21.47
C PHE A 185 -7.45 18.51 -21.00
N GLU A 186 -8.70 18.20 -21.19
CA GLU A 186 -9.80 19.09 -20.82
C GLU A 186 -10.06 19.05 -19.31
N PRO A 187 -10.63 20.10 -18.73
CA PRO A 187 -11.10 20.05 -17.35
C PRO A 187 -12.24 19.05 -17.21
N VAL A 188 -12.33 18.45 -16.04
CA VAL A 188 -13.49 17.61 -15.66
C VAL A 188 -14.68 18.52 -15.35
N PRO A 189 -15.91 18.13 -15.67
CA PRO A 189 -17.11 18.87 -15.25
C PRO A 189 -17.13 19.12 -13.74
N ASP A 190 -17.53 20.33 -13.35
CA ASP A 190 -17.44 20.78 -11.94
C ASP A 190 -18.30 19.92 -10.99
N ASP A 191 -19.46 19.47 -11.45
CA ASP A 191 -20.36 18.60 -10.70
C ASP A 191 -19.75 17.22 -10.44
N VAL A 192 -19.05 16.66 -11.42
CA VAL A 192 -18.32 15.38 -11.28
C VAL A 192 -17.13 15.54 -10.35
N TYR A 193 -16.38 16.64 -10.50
CA TYR A 193 -15.23 16.91 -9.64
C TYR A 193 -15.66 17.12 -8.19
N LYS A 194 -16.81 17.75 -7.95
CA LYS A 194 -17.41 17.92 -6.64
C LYS A 194 -17.75 16.57 -5.99
N GLN A 195 -18.37 15.66 -6.74
CA GLN A 195 -18.68 14.30 -6.24
C GLN A 195 -17.39 13.55 -5.86
N TYR A 196 -16.34 13.67 -6.68
CA TYR A 196 -15.03 13.09 -6.34
C TYR A 196 -14.46 13.70 -5.04
N ASP A 197 -14.52 15.02 -4.87
CA ASP A 197 -14.04 15.69 -3.66
C ASP A 197 -14.83 15.23 -2.41
N GLU A 198 -16.13 15.06 -2.51
CA GLU A 198 -16.96 14.50 -1.44
C GLU A 198 -16.53 13.08 -1.07
N MET A 199 -16.25 12.22 -2.06
CA MET A 199 -15.69 10.87 -1.82
C MET A 199 -14.33 10.93 -1.12
N ARG A 200 -13.47 11.86 -1.52
CA ARG A 200 -12.15 12.03 -0.95
C ARG A 200 -12.20 12.55 0.49
N LEU A 201 -13.06 13.54 0.75
CA LEU A 201 -13.23 14.11 2.09
C LEU A 201 -13.71 13.08 3.11
N SER A 202 -14.66 12.22 2.74
CA SER A 202 -15.11 11.15 3.64
C SER A 202 -13.97 10.23 4.09
N LEU A 203 -12.96 10.02 3.24
CA LEU A 203 -11.78 9.22 3.56
C LEU A 203 -10.77 9.99 4.43
N VAL A 204 -10.66 11.30 4.24
CA VAL A 204 -9.83 12.14 5.10
C VAL A 204 -10.39 12.10 6.52
N ASP A 205 -11.71 12.21 6.69
CA ASP A 205 -12.39 12.12 7.99
C ASP A 205 -12.12 10.76 8.65
N GLU A 206 -12.19 9.65 7.88
CA GLU A 206 -11.83 8.33 8.40
C GLU A 206 -10.35 8.25 8.82
N MET A 207 -9.45 8.85 8.03
CA MET A 207 -8.03 8.87 8.36
C MET A 207 -7.75 9.73 9.60
N GLU A 208 -8.38 10.89 9.71
CA GLU A 208 -8.27 11.73 10.90
C GLU A 208 -8.79 11.01 12.14
N GLN A 209 -9.91 10.29 12.03
CA GLN A 209 -10.43 9.51 13.13
C GLN A 209 -9.45 8.40 13.53
N ARG A 210 -8.90 7.65 12.57
CA ARG A 210 -7.88 6.63 12.86
C ARG A 210 -6.62 7.20 13.49
N ILE A 211 -6.18 8.41 13.07
CA ILE A 211 -5.05 9.11 13.68
C ILE A 211 -5.40 9.47 15.14
N LYS A 212 -6.58 10.05 15.38
CA LYS A 212 -7.05 10.39 16.73
C LYS A 212 -7.12 9.15 17.62
N ASP A 213 -7.68 8.05 17.11
CA ASP A 213 -7.78 6.77 17.82
C ASP A 213 -6.36 6.20 18.12
N SER A 214 -5.46 6.28 17.14
CA SER A 214 -4.06 5.85 17.32
C SER A 214 -3.28 6.72 18.31
N MET A 215 -3.56 8.03 18.33
CA MET A 215 -2.96 8.95 19.31
C MET A 215 -3.57 8.78 20.72
N ALA A 216 -4.80 8.33 20.80
CA ALA A 216 -5.46 8.00 22.07
C ALA A 216 -4.98 6.66 22.66
N GLU A 217 -4.45 5.76 21.81
CA GLU A 217 -3.78 4.55 22.30
C GLU A 217 -2.48 4.91 23.00
N THR A 218 -2.29 4.45 24.22
CA THR A 218 -0.99 4.55 24.87
C THR A 218 0.05 3.78 24.03
N GLN A 219 1.28 4.24 24.02
CA GLN A 219 2.38 3.54 23.32
C GLN A 219 2.45 2.06 23.72
N THR A 220 2.13 1.76 24.96
CA THR A 220 2.08 0.43 25.53
C THR A 220 0.98 -0.43 24.89
N GLU A 221 -0.24 0.10 24.70
CA GLU A 221 -1.35 -0.61 24.06
C GLU A 221 -1.09 -0.90 22.59
N ALA A 222 -0.53 0.06 21.85
CA ALA A 222 -0.14 -0.11 20.46
C ALA A 222 0.93 -1.20 20.30
N ILE A 223 1.86 -1.30 21.26
CA ILE A 223 2.87 -2.36 21.29
C ILE A 223 2.21 -3.70 21.60
N LEU A 224 1.33 -3.78 22.62
CA LEU A 224 0.66 -5.02 23.03
C LEU A 224 -0.09 -5.68 21.88
N LYS A 225 -0.84 -4.93 21.10
CA LYS A 225 -1.57 -5.44 19.94
C LYS A 225 -0.67 -6.07 18.85
N ARG A 226 0.62 -5.74 18.85
CA ARG A 226 1.60 -6.18 17.85
C ARG A 226 2.58 -7.24 18.38
N LEU A 227 2.48 -7.62 19.65
CA LEU A 227 3.33 -8.66 20.23
C LEU A 227 2.91 -10.04 19.72
N GLN A 228 3.91 -10.82 19.33
CA GLN A 228 3.74 -12.25 19.07
C GLN A 228 3.94 -13.04 20.37
N LEU A 229 3.45 -14.28 20.41
CA LEU A 229 3.62 -15.13 21.59
C LEU A 229 5.10 -15.31 21.97
N SER A 230 5.99 -15.41 20.99
CA SER A 230 7.44 -15.49 21.21
C SER A 230 8.02 -14.22 21.83
N ASP A 231 7.47 -13.02 21.50
CA ASP A 231 7.89 -11.76 22.11
C ASP A 231 7.49 -11.74 23.59
N ILE A 232 6.25 -12.15 23.88
CA ILE A 232 5.72 -12.24 25.25
C ILE A 232 6.54 -13.21 26.10
N ASN A 233 6.84 -14.38 25.56
CA ASN A 233 7.63 -15.39 26.25
C ASN A 233 9.05 -14.90 26.52
N LEU A 234 9.66 -14.19 25.57
CA LEU A 234 11.01 -13.60 25.77
C LEU A 234 10.98 -12.55 26.89
N ILE A 235 10.01 -11.64 26.89
CA ILE A 235 9.87 -10.59 27.91
C ILE A 235 9.70 -11.23 29.31
N LYS A 236 8.84 -12.25 29.43
CA LYS A 236 8.65 -13.00 30.66
C LYS A 236 9.93 -13.70 31.13
N SER A 237 10.65 -14.33 30.22
CA SER A 237 11.93 -15.00 30.55
C SER A 237 12.99 -14.00 31.04
N ILE A 238 13.06 -12.80 30.48
CA ILE A 238 13.97 -11.75 30.97
C ILE A 238 13.58 -11.32 32.38
N GLU A 239 12.30 -11.15 32.66
CA GLU A 239 11.84 -10.79 34.02
C GLU A 239 12.19 -11.90 35.04
N GLU A 240 11.84 -13.13 34.72
CA GLU A 240 12.06 -14.29 35.63
C GLU A 240 13.51 -14.50 35.98
N GLN A 241 14.42 -14.28 35.02
CA GLN A 241 15.85 -14.46 35.19
C GLN A 241 16.59 -13.17 35.59
N GLY A 242 15.89 -12.03 35.64
CA GLY A 242 16.44 -10.70 35.86
C GLY A 242 17.22 -10.15 34.67
N GLN A 243 17.97 -10.99 33.97
CA GLN A 243 18.68 -10.66 32.71
C GLN A 243 19.01 -11.96 31.99
N ILE A 244 18.99 -11.96 30.66
CA ILE A 244 19.39 -13.11 29.86
C ILE A 244 20.66 -12.80 29.06
N SER A 245 21.59 -13.77 28.96
CA SER A 245 22.79 -13.62 28.14
C SER A 245 22.58 -14.24 26.75
N TYR A 246 23.22 -13.64 25.74
CA TYR A 246 23.20 -14.23 24.41
C TYR A 246 23.85 -15.61 24.39
N MET A 247 24.99 -15.76 25.09
CA MET A 247 25.75 -17.00 25.09
C MET A 247 25.11 -18.11 25.94
N GLY A 248 24.46 -17.76 27.05
CA GLY A 248 23.85 -18.74 27.95
C GLY A 248 22.41 -19.13 27.59
N PHE A 249 21.63 -18.20 27.07
CA PHE A 249 20.21 -18.44 26.78
C PHE A 249 19.91 -18.43 25.29
N LEU A 250 20.32 -17.36 24.58
CA LEU A 250 19.90 -17.15 23.22
C LEU A 250 20.68 -17.93 22.17
N ARG A 251 21.92 -18.37 22.46
CA ARG A 251 22.72 -19.11 21.48
C ARG A 251 22.04 -20.40 21.07
N ASP A 252 21.52 -21.14 22.03
CA ASP A 252 20.89 -22.43 21.83
C ASP A 252 19.36 -22.38 21.78
N ALA A 253 18.78 -21.17 21.91
CA ALA A 253 17.35 -20.97 21.82
C ALA A 253 16.82 -21.16 20.38
N PRO A 254 15.57 -21.59 20.22
CA PRO A 254 14.88 -21.64 18.91
C PRO A 254 14.99 -20.32 18.15
N LYS A 255 14.96 -20.38 16.82
CA LYS A 255 15.05 -19.21 15.94
C LYS A 255 14.01 -18.14 16.30
N GLU A 256 12.82 -18.56 16.69
CA GLU A 256 11.72 -17.69 17.09
C GLU A 256 12.08 -16.73 18.23
N TYR A 257 12.90 -17.16 19.20
CA TYR A 257 13.37 -16.31 20.30
C TYR A 257 14.42 -15.30 19.82
N LYS A 258 15.26 -15.67 18.86
CA LYS A 258 16.25 -14.75 18.25
C LYS A 258 15.54 -13.66 17.46
N ASP A 259 14.51 -14.04 16.70
CA ASP A 259 13.66 -13.10 15.95
C ASP A 259 12.84 -12.21 16.91
N ALA A 260 12.34 -12.77 18.03
CA ALA A 260 11.66 -12.02 19.09
C ALA A 260 12.58 -10.96 19.71
N LEU A 261 13.86 -11.31 19.99
CA LEU A 261 14.81 -10.33 20.51
C LEU A 261 15.03 -9.15 19.56
N ILE A 262 15.14 -9.43 18.25
CA ILE A 262 15.29 -8.37 17.25
C ILE A 262 14.06 -7.43 17.27
N ARG A 263 12.86 -8.00 17.32
CA ARG A 263 11.61 -7.22 17.38
C ARG A 263 11.48 -6.43 18.69
N CYS A 264 11.80 -7.03 19.82
CA CYS A 264 11.73 -6.36 21.12
C CYS A 264 12.75 -5.23 21.21
N LYS A 265 13.96 -5.39 20.68
CA LYS A 265 14.95 -4.31 20.58
C LYS A 265 14.47 -3.17 19.67
N ALA A 266 13.95 -3.49 18.51
CA ALA A 266 13.42 -2.48 17.58
C ALA A 266 12.25 -1.66 18.19
N ARG A 267 11.51 -2.25 19.12
CA ARG A 267 10.41 -1.60 19.85
C ARG A 267 10.84 -0.95 21.17
N ASN A 268 12.14 -0.94 21.45
CA ASN A 268 12.71 -0.42 22.69
C ASN A 268 12.14 -1.08 23.97
N LEU A 269 11.79 -2.36 23.90
CA LEU A 269 11.32 -3.14 25.06
C LEU A 269 12.47 -3.79 25.81
N VAL A 270 13.59 -4.03 25.13
CA VAL A 270 14.77 -4.73 25.63
C VAL A 270 16.02 -3.94 25.25
N ILE A 271 16.91 -3.76 26.21
CA ILE A 271 18.19 -3.06 26.04
C ILE A 271 19.38 -4.05 26.20
N PRO A 272 20.37 -3.99 25.31
CA PRO A 272 21.60 -4.76 25.47
C PRO A 272 22.52 -4.09 26.51
N ILE A 273 23.00 -4.87 27.45
CA ILE A 273 23.99 -4.47 28.46
C ILE A 273 25.28 -5.28 28.21
N ARG A 274 26.39 -4.61 28.02
CA ARG A 274 27.68 -5.28 27.85
C ARG A 274 28.35 -5.55 29.20
N LYS A 275 28.58 -6.83 29.51
CA LYS A 275 29.35 -7.27 30.69
C LYS A 275 30.56 -8.07 30.20
N GLY A 276 31.75 -7.45 30.21
CA GLY A 276 32.95 -8.04 29.63
C GLY A 276 32.82 -8.26 28.11
N SER A 277 33.03 -9.49 27.66
CA SER A 277 32.90 -9.92 26.26
C SER A 277 31.49 -10.39 25.88
N VAL A 278 30.55 -10.43 26.83
CA VAL A 278 29.22 -11.01 26.63
C VAL A 278 28.16 -9.93 26.67
N TYR A 279 27.19 -10.02 25.75
CA TYR A 279 25.98 -9.21 25.79
C TYR A 279 24.92 -9.87 26.64
N TRP A 280 24.35 -9.07 27.55
CA TRP A 280 23.17 -9.37 28.36
C TRP A 280 22.01 -8.50 27.91
N TYR A 281 20.82 -8.95 28.13
CA TYR A 281 19.59 -8.22 27.74
C TYR A 281 18.69 -8.03 28.96
N ASP A 282 18.23 -6.81 29.15
CA ASP A 282 17.35 -6.41 30.24
C ASP A 282 16.13 -5.69 29.68
N LEU A 283 15.07 -5.61 30.48
CA LEU A 283 13.87 -4.85 30.13
C LEU A 283 14.13 -3.36 30.30
N THR A 284 13.62 -2.57 29.38
CA THR A 284 13.52 -1.11 29.53
C THR A 284 12.32 -0.76 30.42
N ASP A 285 12.18 0.51 30.82
CA ASP A 285 11.00 0.98 31.53
C ASP A 285 9.71 0.71 30.73
N LEU A 286 9.75 0.92 29.40
CA LEU A 286 8.65 0.58 28.50
C LEU A 286 8.39 -0.93 28.47
N GLY A 287 9.45 -1.76 28.47
CA GLY A 287 9.35 -3.22 28.52
C GLY A 287 8.69 -3.69 29.82
N LEU A 288 9.01 -3.07 30.95
CA LEU A 288 8.40 -3.35 32.25
C LEU A 288 6.92 -2.93 32.28
N GLU A 289 6.58 -1.82 31.66
CA GLU A 289 5.18 -1.36 31.56
C GLU A 289 4.34 -2.30 30.69
N VAL A 290 4.84 -2.70 29.53
CA VAL A 290 4.21 -3.71 28.66
C VAL A 290 4.00 -5.02 29.42
N LEU A 291 4.98 -5.47 30.18
CA LEU A 291 4.88 -6.68 30.98
C LEU A 291 3.78 -6.59 32.07
N LYS A 292 3.66 -5.44 32.72
CA LYS A 292 2.57 -5.20 33.71
C LYS A 292 1.20 -5.34 33.07
N GLN A 293 1.02 -4.86 31.84
CA GLN A 293 -0.25 -4.97 31.12
C GLN A 293 -0.52 -6.42 30.69
N ILE A 294 0.49 -7.13 30.18
CA ILE A 294 0.39 -8.57 29.87
C ILE A 294 -0.10 -9.37 31.08
N LYS A 295 0.45 -9.06 32.27
CA LYS A 295 0.04 -9.73 33.51
C LYS A 295 -1.39 -9.41 33.92
N LYS A 296 -1.88 -8.18 33.70
CA LYS A 296 -3.27 -7.79 33.97
C LYS A 296 -4.26 -8.50 33.07
N GLU A 297 -3.94 -8.69 31.80
CA GLU A 297 -4.82 -9.36 30.83
C GLU A 297 -4.87 -10.88 31.03
N THR A 298 -3.82 -11.48 31.60
CA THR A 298 -3.78 -12.92 31.90
C THR A 298 -4.50 -13.30 33.21
N VAL A 299 -4.92 -12.34 34.02
CA VAL A 299 -5.79 -12.61 35.19
C VAL A 299 -7.22 -12.75 34.69
N PRO A 300 -7.89 -13.91 34.82
CA PRO A 300 -9.26 -14.09 34.41
C PRO A 300 -10.16 -13.09 35.15
N LYS A 301 -10.91 -12.26 34.40
CA LYS A 301 -11.94 -11.41 35.02
C LYS A 301 -12.90 -12.30 35.81
N PRO A 302 -13.21 -12.01 37.08
CA PRO A 302 -14.18 -12.77 37.83
C PRO A 302 -15.48 -12.81 37.02
N GLN A 303 -15.94 -14.00 36.69
CA GLN A 303 -17.25 -14.20 36.06
C GLN A 303 -18.30 -13.63 37.01
N THR A 304 -18.94 -12.54 36.63
CA THR A 304 -20.15 -12.04 37.31
C THR A 304 -21.22 -13.12 37.11
N ILE A 305 -21.42 -13.92 38.15
CA ILE A 305 -22.53 -14.89 38.20
C ILE A 305 -23.80 -14.03 38.16
N GLN A 306 -24.43 -13.98 36.99
CA GLN A 306 -25.81 -13.49 36.90
C GLN A 306 -26.68 -14.47 37.69
N GLN A 307 -27.08 -14.07 38.88
CA GLN A 307 -28.15 -14.75 39.59
C GLN A 307 -29.43 -14.64 38.76
N SER A 308 -29.72 -15.71 38.05
CA SER A 308 -31.04 -15.89 37.45
C SER A 308 -32.05 -15.94 38.57
N GLN A 309 -32.80 -14.85 38.75
CA GLN A 309 -34.01 -14.87 39.55
C GLN A 309 -34.99 -15.80 38.85
N VAL A 310 -35.21 -16.96 39.48
CA VAL A 310 -36.36 -17.81 39.25
C VAL A 310 -37.56 -17.11 39.92
N ILE A 311 -38.53 -16.74 39.12
CA ILE A 311 -39.93 -16.61 39.50
C ILE A 311 -40.75 -17.34 38.43
#